data_b85d4e89fda4e831c15791b86de9112f
#
_entry.id   b85d4e89fda4e831c15791b86de9112f
#
_cell.length_a   1.000
_cell.length_b   1.000
_cell.length_c   1.000
_cell.angle_alpha   90.00
_cell.angle_beta   90.00
_cell.angle_gamma   90.00
#
_symmetry.space_group_name_H-M   'P 1'
#
loop_
_entity.id
_entity.type
_entity.pdbx_description
1 polymer ?
#
loop_
_entity_poly.entity_id
_entity_poly.type
_entity_poly.pdbx_seq_one_letter_code
_entity_poly.pdbx_strand_id
1 'polypeptide(L)'
;MSSIGIGLYGTGIAADNHAYAIAKSSKFSLVSVADEKYNLAQSFSKRHHIDRCHGDLEYLLEDSSVDIVLLASPFPFNSKHFPFIAETGRSVIIETPLAPSLKEAENSRVPKYGWVKHCPCSALRSNIW
;
A
#
# COMPACT_ATOMS: atom_id res chain seq x y z
N MET A 1 -6.90 19.95 10.73
CA MET A 1 -5.84 19.51 9.79
C MET A 1 -6.37 18.37 8.95
N SER A 2 -6.08 18.40 7.66
CA SER A 2 -6.41 17.29 6.77
C SER A 2 -5.60 16.06 7.16
N SER A 3 -6.23 14.88 7.12
CA SER A 3 -5.54 13.61 7.29
C SER A 3 -4.68 13.30 6.07
N ILE A 4 -3.63 12.52 6.27
CA ILE A 4 -2.78 12.01 5.19
C ILE A 4 -3.54 10.89 4.48
N GLY A 5 -3.69 11.00 3.17
CA GLY A 5 -4.41 10.03 2.34
C GLY A 5 -3.57 8.81 2.03
N ILE A 6 -4.07 7.63 2.36
CA ILE A 6 -3.43 6.35 2.05
C ILE A 6 -4.20 5.68 0.92
N GLY A 7 -3.48 5.29 -0.15
CA GLY A 7 -3.94 4.39 -1.18
C GLY A 7 -3.44 2.98 -0.91
N LEU A 8 -4.33 2.02 -0.85
CA LEU A 8 -4.02 0.62 -0.57
C LEU A 8 -4.05 -0.20 -1.84
N TYR A 9 -2.97 -0.90 -2.15
CA TYR A 9 -2.91 -1.86 -3.25
C TYR A 9 -2.82 -3.29 -2.72
N GLY A 10 -3.81 -4.10 -3.09
CA GLY A 10 -4.02 -5.44 -2.57
C GLY A 10 -5.14 -5.48 -1.53
N THR A 11 -5.87 -6.59 -1.48
CA THR A 11 -7.08 -6.74 -0.67
C THR A 11 -7.10 -8.02 0.19
N GLY A 12 -5.93 -8.57 0.47
CA GLY A 12 -5.79 -9.76 1.31
C GLY A 12 -5.91 -9.48 2.82
N ILE A 13 -5.55 -10.47 3.62
CA ILE A 13 -5.63 -10.40 5.09
C ILE A 13 -4.76 -9.26 5.66
N ALA A 14 -3.56 -9.06 5.12
CA ALA A 14 -2.69 -7.96 5.54
C ALA A 14 -3.34 -6.60 5.28
N ALA A 15 -4.00 -6.46 4.13
CA ALA A 15 -4.76 -5.25 3.78
C ALA A 15 -5.90 -4.97 4.76
N ASP A 16 -6.65 -5.99 5.18
CA ASP A 16 -7.69 -5.85 6.20
C ASP A 16 -7.12 -5.32 7.52
N ASN A 17 -6.00 -5.87 7.98
CA ASN A 17 -5.35 -5.43 9.21
C ASN A 17 -4.91 -3.96 9.13
N HIS A 18 -4.34 -3.55 8.01
CA HIS A 18 -3.98 -2.15 7.78
C HIS A 18 -5.20 -1.23 7.74
N ALA A 19 -6.26 -1.64 7.07
CA ALA A 19 -7.50 -0.86 7.00
C ALA A 19 -8.10 -0.62 8.40
N TYR A 20 -8.14 -1.64 9.23
CA TYR A 20 -8.60 -1.50 10.63
C TYR A 20 -7.70 -0.59 11.46
N ALA A 21 -6.39 -0.67 11.27
CA ALA A 21 -5.45 0.21 11.98
C ALA A 21 -5.60 1.68 11.54
N ILE A 22 -5.71 1.91 10.23
CA ILE A 22 -5.89 3.25 9.66
C ILE A 22 -7.22 3.86 10.13
N ALA A 23 -8.30 3.09 10.18
CA ALA A 23 -9.60 3.55 10.63
C ALA A 23 -9.61 4.07 12.08
N LYS A 24 -8.67 3.62 12.91
CA LYS A 24 -8.50 4.09 14.30
C LYS A 24 -7.62 5.34 14.40
N SER A 25 -6.98 5.75 13.31
CA SER A 25 -6.07 6.90 13.32
C SER A 25 -6.82 8.19 13.07
N SER A 26 -6.43 9.25 13.78
CA SER A 26 -6.87 10.61 13.48
C SER A 26 -5.98 11.33 12.45
N LYS A 27 -4.81 10.75 12.14
CA LYS A 27 -3.80 11.35 11.25
C LYS A 27 -3.87 10.82 9.82
N PHE A 28 -4.36 9.59 9.65
CA PHE A 28 -4.41 8.90 8.36
C PHE A 28 -5.84 8.54 7.98
N SER A 29 -6.10 8.56 6.69
CA SER A 29 -7.37 8.07 6.14
C SER A 29 -7.12 7.19 4.92
N LEU A 30 -7.85 6.09 4.83
CA LEU A 30 -7.82 5.21 3.68
C LEU A 30 -8.76 5.78 2.62
N VAL A 31 -8.19 6.39 1.58
CA VAL A 31 -8.96 7.16 0.58
C VAL A 31 -9.24 6.39 -0.69
N SER A 32 -8.44 5.38 -0.99
CA SER A 32 -8.57 4.61 -2.23
C SER A 32 -8.01 3.20 -2.04
N VAL A 33 -8.55 2.24 -2.76
CA VAL A 33 -8.08 0.85 -2.81
C VAL A 33 -8.04 0.36 -4.24
N ALA A 34 -7.06 -0.45 -4.57
CA ALA A 34 -6.97 -1.12 -5.86
C ALA A 34 -6.54 -2.58 -5.71
N ASP A 35 -6.99 -3.41 -6.64
CA ASP A 35 -6.61 -4.81 -6.77
C ASP A 35 -6.74 -5.19 -8.24
N GLU A 36 -5.85 -6.03 -8.76
CA GLU A 36 -5.93 -6.54 -10.15
C GLU A 36 -7.29 -7.21 -10.42
N LYS A 37 -7.87 -7.80 -9.39
CA LYS A 37 -9.23 -8.31 -9.43
C LYS A 37 -10.20 -7.25 -8.92
N TYR A 38 -10.75 -6.47 -9.81
CA TYR A 38 -11.63 -5.35 -9.49
C TYR A 38 -12.77 -5.71 -8.52
N ASN A 39 -13.35 -6.90 -8.67
CA ASN A 39 -14.40 -7.38 -7.76
C ASN A 39 -13.92 -7.49 -6.30
N LEU A 40 -12.65 -7.82 -6.08
CA LEU A 40 -12.06 -7.84 -4.74
C LEU A 40 -11.87 -6.43 -4.19
N ALA A 41 -11.40 -5.50 -5.02
CA ALA A 41 -11.30 -4.09 -4.63
C ALA A 41 -12.67 -3.50 -4.28
N GLN A 42 -13.70 -3.84 -5.05
CA GLN A 42 -15.08 -3.43 -4.80
C GLN A 42 -15.63 -3.97 -3.47
N SER A 43 -15.44 -5.25 -3.21
CA SER A 43 -15.88 -5.88 -1.96
C SER A 43 -15.16 -5.30 -0.75
N PHE A 44 -13.85 -5.06 -0.90
CA PHE A 44 -13.02 -4.45 0.13
C PHE A 44 -13.45 -3.01 0.42
N SER A 45 -13.70 -2.20 -0.62
CA SER A 45 -14.13 -0.81 -0.46
C SER A 45 -15.46 -0.71 0.28
N LYS A 46 -16.40 -1.60 -0.01
CA LYS A 46 -17.68 -1.67 0.71
C LYS A 46 -17.52 -2.05 2.17
N ARG A 47 -16.67 -3.05 2.45
CA ARG A 47 -16.43 -3.53 3.82
C ARG A 47 -15.75 -2.48 4.70
N HIS A 48 -14.85 -1.71 4.15
CA HIS A 48 -14.07 -0.70 4.87
C HIS A 48 -14.53 0.75 4.63
N HIS A 49 -15.65 0.95 3.95
CA HIS A 49 -16.24 2.28 3.67
C HIS A 49 -15.26 3.21 2.94
N ILE A 50 -14.61 2.69 1.88
CA ILE A 50 -13.69 3.44 1.05
C ILE A 50 -14.43 3.90 -0.21
N ASP A 51 -14.44 5.19 -0.49
CA ASP A 51 -15.24 5.76 -1.59
C ASP A 51 -14.72 5.38 -2.98
N ARG A 52 -13.41 5.15 -3.11
CA ARG A 52 -12.77 4.90 -4.40
C ARG A 52 -12.13 3.53 -4.46
N CYS A 53 -12.47 2.78 -5.53
CA CYS A 53 -11.84 1.49 -5.80
C CYS A 53 -11.50 1.37 -7.28
N HIS A 54 -10.37 0.74 -7.57
CA HIS A 54 -9.81 0.60 -8.90
C HIS A 54 -9.36 -0.82 -9.18
N GLY A 55 -9.29 -1.16 -10.48
CA GLY A 55 -8.85 -2.47 -10.96
C GLY A 55 -7.35 -2.58 -11.22
N ASP A 56 -6.60 -1.50 -11.07
CA ASP A 56 -5.16 -1.47 -11.28
C ASP A 56 -4.45 -0.40 -10.46
N LEU A 57 -3.12 -0.49 -10.44
CA LEU A 57 -2.26 0.43 -9.71
C LEU A 57 -2.22 1.82 -10.37
N GLU A 58 -2.31 1.92 -11.68
CA GLU A 58 -2.17 3.18 -12.40
C GLU A 58 -3.26 4.16 -11.98
N TYR A 59 -4.50 3.73 -11.95
CA TYR A 59 -5.62 4.57 -11.47
C TYR A 59 -5.48 4.96 -10.00
N LEU A 60 -4.94 4.07 -9.18
CA LEU A 60 -4.65 4.42 -7.79
C LEU A 60 -3.62 5.55 -7.71
N LEU A 61 -2.60 5.51 -8.57
CA LEU A 61 -1.54 6.52 -8.61
C LEU A 61 -1.99 7.85 -9.26
N GLU A 62 -3.03 7.83 -10.07
CA GLU A 62 -3.64 9.05 -10.62
C GLU A 62 -4.49 9.81 -9.59
N ASP A 63 -4.89 9.14 -8.51
CA ASP A 63 -5.69 9.77 -7.45
C ASP A 63 -4.85 10.78 -6.65
N SER A 64 -5.13 12.06 -6.84
CA SER A 64 -4.40 13.15 -6.19
C SER A 64 -4.57 13.20 -4.67
N SER A 65 -5.56 12.51 -4.11
CA SER A 65 -5.77 12.41 -2.66
C SER A 65 -4.88 11.37 -1.99
N VAL A 66 -4.17 10.55 -2.78
CA VAL A 66 -3.23 9.55 -2.28
C VAL A 66 -1.86 10.17 -2.06
N ASP A 67 -1.47 10.32 -0.80
CA ASP A 67 -0.14 10.82 -0.39
C ASP A 67 0.85 9.67 -0.18
N ILE A 68 0.37 8.56 0.38
CA ILE A 68 1.17 7.37 0.69
C ILE A 68 0.52 6.16 0.03
N VAL A 69 1.31 5.34 -0.64
CA VAL A 69 0.85 4.05 -1.17
C VAL A 69 1.29 2.93 -0.23
N LEU A 70 0.33 2.12 0.20
CA LEU A 70 0.58 0.93 0.99
C LEU A 70 0.43 -0.29 0.08
N LEU A 71 1.55 -0.98 -0.15
CA LEU A 71 1.59 -2.23 -0.92
C LEU A 71 1.34 -3.42 0.00
N ALA A 72 0.14 -3.97 -0.08
CA ALA A 72 -0.26 -5.18 0.64
C ALA A 72 -0.61 -6.32 -0.32
N SER A 73 -0.12 -6.27 -1.55
CA SER A 73 -0.29 -7.36 -2.51
C SER A 73 0.51 -8.59 -2.11
N PRO A 74 0.05 -9.81 -2.49
CA PRO A 74 0.78 -11.02 -2.19
C PRO A 74 2.19 -11.01 -2.79
N PHE A 75 3.13 -11.58 -2.06
CA PHE A 75 4.45 -11.91 -2.59
C PHE A 75 4.32 -12.86 -3.82
N PRO A 76 5.05 -12.67 -4.93
CA PRO A 76 6.18 -11.76 -5.14
C PRO A 76 5.86 -10.43 -5.86
N PHE A 77 4.61 -10.03 -5.91
CA PHE A 77 4.15 -8.90 -6.74
C PHE A 77 4.66 -7.52 -6.31
N ASN A 78 5.02 -7.35 -5.05
CA ASN A 78 5.49 -6.06 -4.53
C ASN A 78 6.72 -5.52 -5.27
N SER A 79 7.66 -6.38 -5.66
CA SER A 79 8.86 -5.99 -6.38
C SER A 79 8.59 -5.44 -7.78
N LYS A 80 7.48 -5.85 -8.41
CA LYS A 80 7.06 -5.33 -9.72
C LYS A 80 6.42 -3.95 -9.60
N HIS A 81 5.64 -3.73 -8.57
CA HIS A 81 4.86 -2.51 -8.42
C HIS A 81 5.66 -1.34 -7.82
N PHE A 82 6.63 -1.65 -6.99
CA PHE A 82 7.42 -0.64 -6.29
C PHE A 82 8.07 0.40 -7.20
N PRO A 83 8.74 0.05 -8.31
CA PRO A 83 9.36 1.04 -9.19
C PRO A 83 8.37 2.06 -9.74
N PHE A 84 7.18 1.62 -10.14
CA PHE A 84 6.15 2.52 -10.67
C PHE A 84 5.68 3.53 -9.62
N ILE A 85 5.52 3.11 -8.38
CA ILE A 85 5.10 4.00 -7.31
C ILE A 85 6.23 4.99 -6.98
N ALA A 86 7.46 4.52 -6.92
CA ALA A 86 8.62 5.35 -6.63
C ALA A 86 8.81 6.48 -7.68
N GLU A 87 8.50 6.21 -8.94
CA GLU A 87 8.55 7.22 -10.02
C GLU A 87 7.56 8.36 -9.80
N THR A 88 6.47 8.14 -9.09
CA THR A 88 5.50 9.19 -8.77
C THR A 88 5.95 10.13 -7.66
N GLY A 89 7.06 9.82 -6.98
CA GLY A 89 7.55 10.57 -5.83
C GLY A 89 6.75 10.39 -4.54
N ARG A 90 5.76 9.50 -4.52
CA ARG A 90 4.98 9.20 -3.31
C ARG A 90 5.75 8.34 -2.33
N SER A 91 5.45 8.51 -1.06
CA SER A 91 5.94 7.60 -0.01
C SER A 91 5.29 6.23 -0.15
N VAL A 92 6.06 5.18 0.11
CA VAL A 92 5.59 3.79 -0.02
C VAL A 92 5.79 3.04 1.30
N ILE A 93 4.79 2.31 1.71
CA ILE A 93 4.87 1.32 2.79
C ILE A 93 4.74 -0.05 2.14
N ILE A 94 5.68 -0.95 2.40
CA ILE A 94 5.73 -2.28 1.79
C ILE A 94 5.78 -3.35 2.87
N GLU A 95 4.98 -4.39 2.70
CA GLU A 95 5.07 -5.60 3.51
C GLU A 95 6.33 -6.40 3.16
N THR A 96 6.91 -7.04 4.17
CA THR A 96 8.04 -7.97 3.99
C THR A 96 7.56 -9.39 3.69
N PRO A 97 8.33 -10.18 2.92
CA PRO A 97 9.62 -9.88 2.31
C PRO A 97 9.49 -8.93 1.11
N LEU A 98 10.52 -8.08 0.92
CA LEU A 98 10.53 -7.08 -0.16
C LEU A 98 10.59 -7.72 -1.54
N ALA A 99 11.35 -8.79 -1.69
CA ALA A 99 11.57 -9.49 -2.96
C ALA A 99 11.95 -10.95 -2.73
N PRO A 100 11.73 -11.83 -3.74
CA PRO A 100 12.06 -13.26 -3.63
C PRO A 100 13.55 -13.57 -3.59
N SER A 101 14.39 -12.65 -4.05
CA SER A 101 15.84 -12.82 -4.09
C SER A 101 16.57 -11.51 -3.81
N LEU A 102 17.84 -11.61 -3.42
CA LEU A 102 18.69 -10.44 -3.23
C LEU A 102 18.83 -9.62 -4.51
N LYS A 103 18.96 -10.28 -5.66
CA LYS A 103 19.05 -9.62 -6.97
C LYS A 103 17.81 -8.79 -7.28
N GLU A 104 16.63 -9.32 -7.01
CA GLU A 104 15.39 -8.57 -7.21
C GLU A 104 15.23 -7.43 -6.20
N ALA A 105 15.67 -7.63 -4.97
CA ALA A 105 15.71 -6.58 -3.97
C ALA A 105 16.67 -5.45 -4.37
N GLU A 106 17.81 -5.77 -4.93
CA GLU A 106 18.78 -4.78 -5.46
C GLU A 106 18.20 -4.02 -6.66
N ASN A 107 17.49 -4.69 -7.56
CA ASN A 107 16.80 -4.05 -8.68
C ASN A 107 15.68 -3.12 -8.23
N SER A 108 15.14 -3.34 -7.04
CA SER A 108 14.12 -2.46 -6.43
C SER A 108 14.73 -1.22 -5.76
N ARG A 109 16.06 -1.11 -5.71
CA ARG A 109 16.72 0.14 -5.30
C ARG A 109 16.45 1.22 -6.33
N VAL A 110 15.70 2.22 -5.92
CA VAL A 110 15.51 3.44 -6.72
C VAL A 110 16.46 4.51 -6.17
N PRO A 111 17.58 4.78 -6.83
CA PRO A 111 18.62 5.67 -6.28
C PRO A 111 18.19 7.12 -6.09
N LYS A 112 17.07 7.52 -6.66
CA LYS A 112 16.63 8.92 -6.74
C LYS A 112 15.60 9.36 -5.71
N TYR A 113 14.91 8.44 -5.01
CA TYR A 113 13.67 8.80 -4.34
C TYR A 113 13.56 8.29 -2.90
N GLY A 114 14.50 8.62 -2.05
CA GLY A 114 14.25 8.58 -0.62
C GLY A 114 14.13 7.18 0.02
N TRP A 115 13.87 7.18 1.29
CA TRP A 115 13.91 6.02 2.19
C TRP A 115 12.67 5.13 2.05
N VAL A 116 12.88 3.84 1.81
CA VAL A 116 11.85 2.82 1.99
C VAL A 116 11.74 2.53 3.49
N LYS A 117 10.60 2.82 4.08
CA LYS A 117 10.33 2.38 5.45
C LYS A 117 9.73 0.99 5.41
N HIS A 118 10.46 0.02 5.93
CA HIS A 118 9.95 -1.33 6.13
C HIS A 118 9.04 -1.37 7.35
N CYS A 119 7.87 -1.96 7.19
CA CYS A 119 7.05 -2.37 8.32
C CYS A 119 7.16 -3.90 8.45
N PRO A 120 7.95 -4.44 9.37
CA PRO A 120 8.00 -5.89 9.57
C PRO A 120 6.66 -6.39 10.10
N CYS A 121 6.08 -7.41 9.48
CA CYS A 121 4.83 -8.05 9.92
C CYS A 121 4.83 -8.46 11.40
N SER A 122 6.00 -8.70 11.98
CA SER A 122 6.18 -8.98 13.40
C SER A 122 5.83 -7.79 14.29
N ALA A 123 5.91 -6.56 13.80
CA ALA A 123 5.54 -5.37 14.56
C ALA A 123 4.02 -5.24 14.77
N LEU A 124 3.22 -5.85 13.90
CA LEU A 124 1.77 -5.90 14.05
C LEU A 124 1.31 -6.77 15.24
N ARG A 125 2.17 -7.67 15.72
CA ARG A 125 1.88 -8.53 16.88
C ARG A 125 2.27 -7.90 18.22
N SER A 126 3.03 -6.83 18.21
CA SER A 126 3.66 -6.31 19.42
C SER A 126 3.06 -5.01 20.00
N ASN A 127 1.92 -4.54 19.48
CA ASN A 127 1.27 -3.28 19.98
C ASN A 127 2.23 -2.08 20.10
N ILE A 128 3.32 -2.06 19.34
CA ILE A 128 4.30 -0.98 19.34
C ILE A 128 4.01 -0.06 18.15
N TRP A 129 3.06 0.82 18.33
CA TRP A 129 2.80 1.99 17.48
C TRP A 129 2.67 3.21 18.35
#